data_631f18934de2456f191b668e8342c24a
#
_entry.id   631f18934de2456f191b668e8342c24a
#
_cell.length_a   1.000
_cell.length_b   1.000
_cell.length_c   1.000
_cell.angle_alpha   90.00
_cell.angle_beta   90.00
_cell.angle_gamma   90.00
#
_symmetry.space_group_name_H-M   'P 1'
#
loop_
_entity.id
_entity.type
_entity.pdbx_description
1 polymer ?
#
loop_
_entity_poly.entity_id
_entity_poly.type
_entity_poly.pdbx_seq_one_letter_code
_entity_poly.pdbx_strand_id
1 'polypeptide(L)'
;MASLATQCARFEDRSSIDVLVVSPNTRLRENLQEKLGHPRWNLSQASSGAEVLKILHNRGDDDCILLLDPSLPDLEAGEFQGIVRRRFPNAQVLLLNSQTGQLLLGSASPTPVSKKIAEVINHGGSLHQVPLAVSPNDHAQPHSSNAIRLRSMVGNSNPMMRAYALTRMVAVRDTTVLVTGESGTGKDLIAQETHLISSRRNQPFVVVNCAAIPEALLESELFGYMKGAFTGAIQSKIGRIHAAHGGTLFLDEIGDMPHPLQSKILRFLEQGEVQRLGGNDNLKVDVRVIAATNSDLKKRVEQQQFREDLYYRLAIFPIHLPSLRERLSDVEDLALHFIEKYGRGVTLSQEALQVLQQHSWPGNVRELRNAIERATILVGNGNEIKAEHIIL
;
A
#
# COMPACT_ATOMS: atom_id res chain seq x y z
N MET A 1 6.68 -3.18 -26.18
CA MET A 1 5.85 -2.69 -25.07
C MET A 1 5.17 -1.41 -25.52
N ALA A 2 3.92 -1.48 -25.93
CA ALA A 2 3.13 -0.28 -26.22
C ALA A 2 2.78 0.38 -24.87
N SER A 3 3.09 1.67 -24.74
CA SER A 3 2.86 2.48 -23.54
C SER A 3 1.37 2.51 -23.19
N LEU A 4 1.01 2.49 -21.89
CA LEU A 4 -0.35 2.70 -21.37
C LEU A 4 -1.04 3.95 -21.93
N ALA A 5 -0.26 4.96 -22.30
CA ALA A 5 -0.75 6.15 -23.02
C ALA A 5 -1.35 5.83 -24.40
N THR A 6 -0.84 4.82 -25.10
CA THR A 6 -1.33 4.39 -26.41
C THR A 6 -2.64 3.59 -26.29
N GLN A 7 -2.89 2.94 -25.15
CA GLN A 7 -4.16 2.26 -24.87
C GLN A 7 -5.29 3.25 -24.51
N CYS A 8 -4.98 4.34 -23.79
CA CYS A 8 -5.97 5.37 -23.46
C CYS A 8 -6.47 6.10 -24.72
N ALA A 9 -5.59 6.39 -25.70
CA ALA A 9 -5.95 7.07 -26.94
C ALA A 9 -6.84 6.23 -27.88
N ARG A 10 -6.82 4.89 -27.75
CA ARG A 10 -7.63 3.99 -28.60
C ARG A 10 -9.13 4.04 -28.32
N PHE A 11 -9.55 4.37 -27.08
CA PHE A 11 -10.97 4.45 -26.72
C PHE A 11 -11.64 5.79 -27.06
N GLU A 12 -10.86 6.87 -27.28
CA GLU A 12 -11.40 8.20 -27.53
C GLU A 12 -11.82 8.44 -29.00
N ASP A 13 -11.28 7.67 -29.93
CA ASP A 13 -11.46 7.89 -31.39
C ASP A 13 -12.47 6.92 -32.07
N ARG A 14 -13.09 5.98 -31.31
CA ARG A 14 -14.06 5.03 -31.90
C ARG A 14 -15.51 5.51 -31.78
N SER A 15 -16.26 5.28 -32.85
CA SER A 15 -17.69 5.60 -32.95
C SER A 15 -18.60 4.79 -32.03
N SER A 16 -18.13 3.63 -31.47
CA SER A 16 -18.86 2.79 -30.52
C SER A 16 -17.91 2.07 -29.54
N ILE A 17 -18.37 1.87 -28.30
CA ILE A 17 -17.67 1.15 -27.24
C ILE A 17 -18.45 -0.11 -26.88
N ASP A 18 -17.77 -1.25 -26.87
CA ASP A 18 -18.37 -2.52 -26.53
C ASP A 18 -18.31 -2.77 -25.03
N VAL A 19 -19.47 -2.97 -24.40
CA VAL A 19 -19.62 -3.28 -22.98
C VAL A 19 -20.31 -4.62 -22.81
N LEU A 20 -19.70 -5.55 -22.08
CA LEU A 20 -20.23 -6.88 -21.80
C LEU A 20 -20.58 -7.00 -20.32
N VAL A 21 -21.87 -7.14 -20.00
CA VAL A 21 -22.37 -7.33 -18.63
C VAL A 21 -22.44 -8.82 -18.32
N VAL A 22 -21.71 -9.26 -17.28
CA VAL A 22 -21.54 -10.66 -16.93
C VAL A 22 -22.06 -10.91 -15.51
N SER A 23 -23.22 -11.55 -15.39
CA SER A 23 -23.82 -11.94 -14.10
C SER A 23 -24.81 -13.09 -14.28
N PRO A 24 -24.91 -14.05 -13.36
CA PRO A 24 -25.97 -15.04 -13.34
C PRO A 24 -27.35 -14.44 -13.03
N ASN A 25 -27.38 -13.26 -12.40
CA ASN A 25 -28.62 -12.58 -11.98
C ASN A 25 -29.24 -11.78 -13.15
N THR A 26 -30.35 -12.27 -13.70
CA THR A 26 -31.07 -11.64 -14.82
C THR A 26 -31.53 -10.22 -14.51
N ARG A 27 -32.05 -9.97 -13.29
CA ARG A 27 -32.50 -8.63 -12.86
C ARG A 27 -31.35 -7.63 -12.84
N LEU A 28 -30.17 -8.07 -12.41
CA LEU A 28 -28.98 -7.22 -12.38
C LEU A 28 -28.54 -6.85 -13.82
N ARG A 29 -28.55 -7.82 -14.73
CA ARG A 29 -28.23 -7.56 -16.16
C ARG A 29 -29.20 -6.57 -16.80
N GLU A 30 -30.50 -6.75 -16.60
CA GLU A 30 -31.56 -5.85 -17.13
C GLU A 30 -31.43 -4.44 -16.56
N ASN A 31 -31.22 -4.28 -15.26
CA ASN A 31 -31.03 -2.98 -14.61
C ASN A 31 -29.79 -2.25 -15.13
N LEU A 32 -28.67 -2.97 -15.32
CA LEU A 32 -27.47 -2.39 -15.90
C LEU A 32 -27.62 -2.04 -17.37
N GLN A 33 -28.38 -2.81 -18.13
CA GLN A 33 -28.70 -2.51 -19.51
C GLN A 33 -29.54 -1.23 -19.62
N GLU A 34 -30.51 -1.03 -18.74
CA GLU A 34 -31.33 0.17 -18.73
C GLU A 34 -30.51 1.41 -18.36
N LYS A 35 -29.64 1.30 -17.32
CA LYS A 35 -28.75 2.39 -16.90
C LYS A 35 -27.68 2.76 -17.93
N LEU A 36 -27.16 1.78 -18.65
CA LEU A 36 -26.05 1.95 -19.61
C LEU A 36 -26.52 2.11 -21.05
N GLY A 37 -27.84 2.19 -21.31
CA GLY A 37 -28.41 2.35 -22.65
C GLY A 37 -28.02 3.70 -23.27
N HIS A 38 -26.95 3.72 -24.09
CA HIS A 38 -26.48 4.90 -24.82
C HIS A 38 -26.19 4.54 -26.28
N PRO A 39 -26.51 5.39 -27.27
CA PRO A 39 -26.36 5.10 -28.69
C PRO A 39 -24.95 4.70 -29.15
N ARG A 40 -23.92 5.09 -28.40
CA ARG A 40 -22.51 4.78 -28.69
C ARG A 40 -21.99 3.54 -27.98
N TRP A 41 -22.82 2.81 -27.22
CA TRP A 41 -22.41 1.65 -26.46
C TRP A 41 -23.13 0.41 -26.97
N ASN A 42 -22.35 -0.55 -27.42
CA ASN A 42 -22.86 -1.87 -27.80
C ASN A 42 -22.91 -2.76 -26.57
N LEU A 43 -24.07 -2.90 -25.98
CA LEU A 43 -24.27 -3.71 -24.78
C LEU A 43 -24.52 -5.17 -25.18
N SER A 44 -23.73 -6.08 -24.61
CA SER A 44 -23.93 -7.52 -24.67
C SER A 44 -24.06 -8.09 -23.27
N GLN A 45 -24.73 -9.21 -23.12
CA GLN A 45 -24.94 -9.88 -21.83
C GLN A 45 -24.40 -11.31 -21.89
N ALA A 46 -23.91 -11.80 -20.72
CA ALA A 46 -23.54 -13.18 -20.51
C ALA A 46 -23.94 -13.62 -19.11
N SER A 47 -24.32 -14.89 -18.96
CA SER A 47 -24.76 -15.49 -17.70
C SER A 47 -23.67 -16.31 -17.01
N SER A 48 -22.58 -16.62 -17.72
CA SER A 48 -21.48 -17.49 -17.27
C SER A 48 -20.13 -17.09 -17.86
N GLY A 49 -19.04 -17.52 -17.21
CA GLY A 49 -17.68 -17.30 -17.70
C GLY A 49 -17.40 -17.96 -19.06
N ALA A 50 -17.96 -19.15 -19.28
CA ALA A 50 -17.82 -19.88 -20.55
C ALA A 50 -18.49 -19.11 -21.72
N GLU A 51 -19.65 -18.49 -21.48
CA GLU A 51 -20.36 -17.67 -22.47
C GLU A 51 -19.55 -16.41 -22.83
N VAL A 52 -18.93 -15.76 -21.82
CA VAL A 52 -18.03 -14.62 -22.04
C VAL A 52 -16.85 -14.98 -22.93
N LEU A 53 -16.16 -16.09 -22.62
CA LEU A 53 -15.01 -16.54 -23.42
C LEU A 53 -15.39 -16.81 -24.88
N LYS A 54 -16.59 -17.32 -25.12
CA LYS A 54 -17.14 -17.56 -26.45
C LYS A 54 -17.40 -16.25 -27.20
N ILE A 55 -18.00 -15.24 -26.51
CA ILE A 55 -18.24 -13.91 -27.06
C ILE A 55 -16.94 -13.21 -27.40
N LEU A 56 -15.96 -13.23 -26.48
CA LEU A 56 -14.65 -12.62 -26.67
C LEU A 56 -13.86 -13.29 -27.81
N HIS A 57 -13.94 -14.61 -27.93
CA HIS A 57 -13.28 -15.35 -29.01
C HIS A 57 -13.84 -14.99 -30.40
N ASN A 58 -15.16 -14.79 -30.50
CA ASN A 58 -15.83 -14.44 -31.74
C ASN A 58 -15.59 -12.96 -32.15
N ARG A 59 -15.21 -12.09 -31.20
CA ARG A 59 -14.92 -10.66 -31.44
C ARG A 59 -13.47 -10.39 -31.84
N GLY A 60 -12.56 -11.33 -31.59
CA GLY A 60 -11.13 -11.15 -31.84
C GLY A 60 -10.46 -10.19 -30.85
N ASP A 61 -9.52 -9.36 -31.33
CA ASP A 61 -8.69 -8.43 -30.51
C ASP A 61 -9.32 -7.04 -30.29
N ASP A 62 -10.64 -6.90 -30.45
CA ASP A 62 -11.31 -5.61 -30.24
C ASP A 62 -11.36 -5.22 -28.77
N ASP A 63 -11.18 -3.91 -28.52
CA ASP A 63 -11.23 -3.34 -27.17
C ASP A 63 -12.66 -3.46 -26.60
N CYS A 64 -12.80 -4.06 -25.43
CA CYS A 64 -14.09 -4.20 -24.75
C CYS A 64 -13.97 -3.99 -23.24
N ILE A 65 -15.09 -3.63 -22.61
CA ILE A 65 -15.20 -3.47 -21.17
C ILE A 65 -16.12 -4.57 -20.63
N LEU A 66 -15.60 -5.39 -19.70
CA LEU A 66 -16.35 -6.43 -19.02
C LEU A 66 -16.79 -5.94 -17.64
N LEU A 67 -18.09 -5.92 -17.38
CA LEU A 67 -18.66 -5.69 -16.06
C LEU A 67 -18.93 -7.05 -15.42
N LEU A 68 -18.04 -7.52 -14.54
CA LEU A 68 -18.01 -8.88 -14.03
C LEU A 68 -18.60 -8.98 -12.62
N ASP A 69 -19.66 -9.76 -12.48
CA ASP A 69 -20.18 -10.22 -11.19
C ASP A 69 -19.27 -11.37 -10.68
N PRO A 70 -18.69 -11.26 -9.46
CA PRO A 70 -17.82 -12.31 -8.91
C PRO A 70 -18.52 -13.65 -8.65
N SER A 71 -19.86 -13.68 -8.59
CA SER A 71 -20.66 -14.89 -8.29
C SER A 71 -21.00 -15.73 -9.52
N LEU A 72 -20.03 -15.95 -10.42
CA LEU A 72 -20.23 -16.79 -11.60
C LEU A 72 -20.42 -18.28 -11.22
N PRO A 73 -21.31 -19.02 -11.91
CA PRO A 73 -21.61 -20.41 -11.58
C PRO A 73 -20.53 -21.42 -12.00
N ASP A 74 -19.67 -21.05 -12.92
CA ASP A 74 -18.77 -21.96 -13.64
C ASP A 74 -17.27 -21.70 -13.45
N LEU A 75 -16.88 -20.50 -12.97
CA LEU A 75 -15.47 -20.11 -12.78
C LEU A 75 -15.33 -19.15 -11.59
N GLU A 76 -14.28 -19.30 -10.79
CA GLU A 76 -13.92 -18.31 -9.78
C GLU A 76 -13.48 -17.00 -10.45
N ALA A 77 -13.95 -15.86 -9.91
CA ALA A 77 -13.68 -14.54 -10.50
C ALA A 77 -12.18 -14.24 -10.69
N GLY A 78 -11.32 -14.74 -9.79
CA GLY A 78 -9.87 -14.58 -9.87
C GLY A 78 -9.24 -15.38 -11.02
N GLU A 79 -9.66 -16.64 -11.21
CA GLU A 79 -9.22 -17.50 -12.31
C GLU A 79 -9.70 -16.94 -13.66
N PHE A 80 -10.96 -16.53 -13.72
CA PHE A 80 -11.54 -15.93 -14.91
C PHE A 80 -10.80 -14.66 -15.34
N GLN A 81 -10.50 -13.75 -14.41
CA GLN A 81 -9.69 -12.57 -14.70
C GLN A 81 -8.29 -12.92 -15.22
N GLY A 82 -7.67 -13.98 -14.66
CA GLY A 82 -6.38 -14.48 -15.12
C GLY A 82 -6.41 -14.97 -16.56
N ILE A 83 -7.47 -15.68 -16.95
CA ILE A 83 -7.69 -16.17 -18.33
C ILE A 83 -7.91 -15.01 -19.29
N VAL A 84 -8.80 -14.06 -18.93
CA VAL A 84 -9.11 -12.91 -19.78
C VAL A 84 -7.86 -12.05 -20.02
N ARG A 85 -7.10 -11.72 -18.97
CA ARG A 85 -5.86 -10.92 -19.11
C ARG A 85 -4.79 -11.57 -20.00
N ARG A 86 -4.71 -12.91 -20.02
CA ARG A 86 -3.71 -13.63 -20.83
C ARG A 86 -4.13 -13.77 -22.29
N ARG A 87 -5.42 -14.02 -22.53
CA ARG A 87 -5.93 -14.30 -23.87
C ARG A 87 -6.48 -13.09 -24.60
N PHE A 88 -6.98 -12.09 -23.88
CA PHE A 88 -7.64 -10.88 -24.38
C PHE A 88 -7.05 -9.63 -23.73
N PRO A 89 -5.81 -9.24 -24.07
CA PRO A 89 -5.09 -8.15 -23.41
C PRO A 89 -5.78 -6.79 -23.57
N ASN A 90 -6.67 -6.66 -24.55
CA ASN A 90 -7.44 -5.43 -24.83
C ASN A 90 -8.78 -5.38 -24.07
N ALA A 91 -9.17 -6.44 -23.36
CA ALA A 91 -10.38 -6.48 -22.56
C ALA A 91 -10.13 -5.91 -21.15
N GLN A 92 -10.87 -4.87 -20.78
CA GLN A 92 -10.81 -4.29 -19.43
C GLN A 92 -11.88 -4.89 -18.53
N VAL A 93 -11.48 -5.53 -17.42
CA VAL A 93 -12.42 -6.16 -16.48
C VAL A 93 -12.67 -5.23 -15.29
N LEU A 94 -13.94 -4.91 -15.04
CA LEU A 94 -14.44 -4.17 -13.89
C LEU A 94 -15.33 -5.08 -13.05
N LEU A 95 -15.11 -5.14 -11.74
CA LEU A 95 -15.89 -5.98 -10.83
C LEU A 95 -17.17 -5.28 -10.37
N LEU A 96 -18.27 -6.03 -10.31
CA LEU A 96 -19.54 -5.60 -9.75
C LEU A 96 -19.73 -6.18 -8.33
N ASN A 97 -20.43 -5.46 -7.49
CA ASN A 97 -20.98 -6.03 -6.26
C ASN A 97 -22.26 -6.82 -6.62
N SER A 98 -22.25 -8.11 -6.33
CA SER A 98 -23.35 -9.04 -6.68
C SER A 98 -24.71 -8.66 -6.07
N GLN A 99 -24.74 -7.95 -4.94
CA GLN A 99 -25.97 -7.55 -4.24
C GLN A 99 -26.48 -6.17 -4.65
N THR A 100 -25.57 -5.18 -4.78
CA THR A 100 -25.94 -3.80 -5.05
C THR A 100 -25.83 -3.41 -6.52
N GLY A 101 -25.13 -4.22 -7.33
CA GLY A 101 -24.81 -3.91 -8.72
C GLY A 101 -23.85 -2.73 -8.90
N GLN A 102 -23.29 -2.20 -7.82
CA GLN A 102 -22.29 -1.12 -7.85
C GLN A 102 -20.93 -1.64 -8.32
N LEU A 103 -20.17 -0.80 -9.03
CA LEU A 103 -18.82 -1.14 -9.45
C LEU A 103 -17.87 -1.16 -8.25
N LEU A 104 -17.23 -2.30 -8.03
CA LEU A 104 -16.09 -2.43 -7.16
C LEU A 104 -14.86 -2.00 -7.97
N LEU A 105 -14.37 -0.77 -7.76
CA LEU A 105 -13.17 -0.27 -8.42
C LEU A 105 -11.96 -1.13 -7.97
N GLY A 106 -11.68 -2.15 -8.74
CA GLY A 106 -10.50 -3.00 -8.58
C GLY A 106 -9.24 -2.31 -9.11
N SER A 107 -8.08 -2.76 -8.69
CA SER A 107 -6.71 -2.24 -8.76
C SER A 107 -6.09 -1.97 -10.16
N ALA A 108 -6.85 -1.83 -11.23
CA ALA A 108 -6.35 -1.35 -12.51
C ALA A 108 -6.66 0.14 -12.65
N SER A 109 -5.70 0.94 -13.15
CA SER A 109 -5.90 2.37 -13.40
C SER A 109 -7.15 2.56 -14.28
N PRO A 110 -8.22 3.19 -13.77
CA PRO A 110 -9.46 3.31 -14.52
C PRO A 110 -9.25 4.23 -15.72
N THR A 111 -9.62 3.77 -16.92
CA THR A 111 -9.67 4.63 -18.11
C THR A 111 -10.76 5.70 -17.93
N PRO A 112 -10.73 6.82 -18.67
CA PRO A 112 -11.79 7.83 -18.63
C PRO A 112 -13.18 7.24 -18.85
N VAL A 113 -13.28 6.21 -19.69
CA VAL A 113 -14.53 5.51 -20.00
C VAL A 113 -15.01 4.66 -18.82
N SER A 114 -14.12 3.94 -18.17
CA SER A 114 -14.49 3.13 -16.98
C SER A 114 -14.91 4.00 -15.80
N LYS A 115 -14.38 5.21 -15.67
CA LYS A 115 -14.84 6.21 -14.68
C LYS A 115 -16.28 6.64 -14.96
N LYS A 116 -16.61 6.97 -16.23
CA LYS A 116 -17.97 7.32 -16.61
C LYS A 116 -18.98 6.19 -16.37
N ILE A 117 -18.58 4.94 -16.66
CA ILE A 117 -19.40 3.76 -16.34
C ILE A 117 -19.67 3.69 -14.84
N ALA A 118 -18.63 3.88 -14.02
CA ALA A 118 -18.73 3.85 -12.57
C ALA A 118 -19.65 4.94 -12.01
N GLU A 119 -19.60 6.15 -12.54
CA GLU A 119 -20.47 7.26 -12.15
C GLU A 119 -21.94 6.96 -12.43
N VAL A 120 -22.24 6.45 -13.62
CA VAL A 120 -23.61 6.10 -14.03
C VAL A 120 -24.18 4.96 -13.16
N ILE A 121 -23.38 3.92 -12.92
CA ILE A 121 -23.83 2.76 -12.16
C ILE A 121 -24.00 3.09 -10.66
N ASN A 122 -23.06 3.86 -10.08
CA ASN A 122 -23.00 4.09 -8.64
C ASN A 122 -23.90 5.26 -8.18
N HIS A 123 -24.16 6.25 -9.04
CA HIS A 123 -24.89 7.48 -8.66
C HIS A 123 -26.27 7.63 -9.32
N GLY A 124 -26.72 6.67 -10.13
CA GLY A 124 -28.07 6.64 -10.68
C GLY A 124 -28.35 7.69 -11.76
N GLY A 125 -27.34 8.33 -12.34
CA GLY A 125 -27.46 9.26 -13.44
C GLY A 125 -27.70 8.55 -14.78
N SER A 126 -28.66 9.03 -15.63
CA SER A 126 -28.84 8.54 -16.99
C SER A 126 -27.79 9.17 -17.92
N LEU A 127 -27.17 8.38 -18.79
CA LEU A 127 -26.17 8.84 -19.78
C LEU A 127 -26.70 9.90 -20.77
N HIS A 128 -28.02 10.07 -20.89
CA HIS A 128 -28.66 11.04 -21.77
C HIS A 128 -28.41 12.51 -21.36
N GLN A 129 -27.92 12.80 -20.16
CA GLN A 129 -27.75 14.18 -19.64
C GLN A 129 -26.29 14.64 -19.51
N VAL A 130 -25.30 13.87 -19.96
CA VAL A 130 -23.88 14.25 -19.82
C VAL A 130 -23.29 14.67 -21.16
N PRO A 131 -22.94 15.96 -21.40
CA PRO A 131 -22.27 16.40 -22.62
C PRO A 131 -20.87 15.78 -22.74
N LEU A 132 -20.58 15.21 -23.91
CA LEU A 132 -19.27 14.59 -24.23
C LEU A 132 -18.20 15.62 -24.70
N ALA A 133 -18.36 16.90 -24.36
CA ALA A 133 -17.38 17.93 -24.68
C ALA A 133 -16.43 18.14 -23.49
N VAL A 134 -15.20 17.68 -23.62
CA VAL A 134 -14.11 18.05 -22.71
C VAL A 134 -13.57 19.39 -23.16
N SER A 135 -13.90 20.47 -22.47
CA SER A 135 -13.22 21.75 -22.58
C SER A 135 -11.88 21.70 -21.84
N PRO A 136 -10.78 22.27 -22.41
CA PRO A 136 -9.43 22.11 -21.85
C PRO A 136 -9.13 22.92 -20.60
N ASN A 137 -10.09 23.53 -19.94
CA ASN A 137 -9.86 24.41 -18.79
C ASN A 137 -10.85 24.16 -17.66
N ASP A 138 -10.73 22.98 -17.02
CA ASP A 138 -11.27 22.83 -15.68
C ASP A 138 -10.18 22.18 -14.81
N HIS A 139 -9.57 23.01 -13.99
CA HIS A 139 -8.77 22.58 -12.82
C HIS A 139 -9.71 21.90 -11.83
N ALA A 140 -10.11 20.66 -12.11
CA ALA A 140 -10.87 19.85 -11.19
C ALA A 140 -9.97 19.38 -10.06
N GLN A 141 -10.31 19.79 -8.85
CA GLN A 141 -9.73 19.30 -7.61
C GLN A 141 -9.76 17.76 -7.53
N PRO A 142 -8.73 17.09 -6.99
CA PRO A 142 -8.62 15.63 -6.95
C PRO A 142 -9.45 15.06 -5.80
N HIS A 143 -10.71 14.74 -6.04
CA HIS A 143 -11.57 14.05 -5.09
C HIS A 143 -11.79 12.58 -5.49
N SER A 144 -10.79 11.69 -5.37
CA SER A 144 -11.00 10.23 -5.25
C SER A 144 -9.75 9.40 -4.90
N SER A 145 -8.61 10.04 -4.58
CA SER A 145 -7.42 9.33 -4.07
C SER A 145 -7.52 8.90 -2.59
N ASN A 146 -8.57 9.34 -1.87
CA ASN A 146 -8.70 9.13 -0.41
C ASN A 146 -8.94 7.67 0.01
N ALA A 147 -9.45 6.80 -0.87
CA ALA A 147 -9.74 5.40 -0.51
C ALA A 147 -8.49 4.51 -0.40
N ILE A 148 -7.37 4.88 -1.03
CA ILE A 148 -6.12 4.10 -1.02
C ILE A 148 -5.12 4.66 -0.01
N ARG A 149 -5.21 5.94 0.36
CA ARG A 149 -4.31 6.58 1.32
C ARG A 149 -4.36 5.90 2.69
N LEU A 150 -3.21 5.77 3.33
CA LEU A 150 -3.09 5.42 4.73
C LEU A 150 -3.23 6.69 5.58
N ARG A 151 -3.85 6.57 6.76
CA ARG A 151 -4.22 7.75 7.57
C ARG A 151 -3.02 8.59 8.03
N SER A 152 -1.92 7.91 8.35
CA SER A 152 -0.71 8.55 8.89
C SER A 152 0.33 8.88 7.82
N MET A 153 0.03 8.61 6.53
CA MET A 153 0.99 8.80 5.44
C MET A 153 0.56 9.92 4.51
N VAL A 154 1.53 10.74 4.13
CA VAL A 154 1.37 11.84 3.16
C VAL A 154 2.13 11.53 1.89
N GLY A 155 1.53 11.84 0.73
CA GLY A 155 2.07 11.64 -0.60
C GLY A 155 1.11 10.91 -1.53
N ASN A 156 1.18 11.29 -2.81
CA ASN A 156 0.28 10.83 -3.89
C ASN A 156 1.02 10.25 -5.08
N SER A 157 2.34 10.18 -5.02
CA SER A 157 3.15 9.62 -6.10
C SER A 157 2.80 8.17 -6.38
N ASN A 158 2.93 7.75 -7.64
CA ASN A 158 2.66 6.38 -8.05
C ASN A 158 3.41 5.32 -7.24
N PRO A 159 4.72 5.50 -6.88
CA PRO A 159 5.43 4.56 -6.03
C PRO A 159 4.80 4.44 -4.64
N MET A 160 4.37 5.55 -4.01
CA MET A 160 3.70 5.53 -2.71
C MET A 160 2.32 4.88 -2.77
N MET A 161 1.54 5.17 -3.81
CA MET A 161 0.24 4.52 -4.00
C MET A 161 0.34 3.00 -4.13
N ARG A 162 1.41 2.48 -4.77
CA ARG A 162 1.71 1.04 -4.79
C ARG A 162 2.02 0.49 -3.41
N ALA A 163 2.84 1.19 -2.62
CA ALA A 163 3.16 0.79 -1.25
C ALA A 163 1.91 0.76 -0.36
N TYR A 164 1.01 1.75 -0.49
CA TYR A 164 -0.26 1.78 0.23
C TYR A 164 -1.18 0.61 -0.14
N ALA A 165 -1.29 0.31 -1.44
CA ALA A 165 -2.10 -0.82 -1.92
C ALA A 165 -1.57 -2.16 -1.37
N LEU A 166 -0.26 -2.39 -1.38
CA LEU A 166 0.37 -3.57 -0.81
C LEU A 166 0.15 -3.65 0.70
N THR A 167 0.28 -2.53 1.42
CA THR A 167 0.03 -2.44 2.86
C THR A 167 -1.40 -2.87 3.20
N ARG A 168 -2.40 -2.34 2.49
CA ARG A 168 -3.81 -2.73 2.69
C ARG A 168 -4.08 -4.20 2.36
N MET A 169 -3.49 -4.69 1.28
CA MET A 169 -3.63 -6.09 0.84
C MET A 169 -3.11 -7.06 1.90
N VAL A 170 -1.95 -6.77 2.51
CA VAL A 170 -1.34 -7.66 3.49
C VAL A 170 -1.89 -7.46 4.91
N ALA A 171 -2.44 -6.29 5.23
CA ALA A 171 -2.92 -5.97 6.58
C ALA A 171 -3.97 -6.96 7.09
N VAL A 172 -4.87 -7.44 6.23
CA VAL A 172 -5.94 -8.39 6.57
C VAL A 172 -5.47 -9.85 6.71
N ARG A 173 -4.17 -10.12 6.48
CA ARG A 173 -3.58 -11.47 6.55
C ARG A 173 -2.56 -11.55 7.68
N ASP A 174 -2.49 -12.71 8.35
CA ASP A 174 -1.52 -12.98 9.42
C ASP A 174 -0.17 -13.49 8.87
N THR A 175 0.37 -12.82 7.85
CA THR A 175 1.67 -13.17 7.29
C THR A 175 2.75 -12.20 7.75
N THR A 176 4.01 -12.65 7.73
CA THR A 176 5.17 -11.81 7.99
C THR A 176 5.35 -10.78 6.87
N VAL A 177 5.61 -9.53 7.26
CA VAL A 177 5.83 -8.42 6.33
C VAL A 177 7.25 -7.89 6.49
N LEU A 178 7.97 -7.74 5.40
CA LEU A 178 9.29 -7.11 5.38
C LEU A 178 9.20 -5.75 4.68
N VAL A 179 9.36 -4.66 5.45
CA VAL A 179 9.38 -3.29 4.92
C VAL A 179 10.81 -2.87 4.65
N THR A 180 11.14 -2.56 3.41
CA THR A 180 12.48 -2.10 3.01
C THR A 180 12.43 -0.66 2.50
N GLY A 181 13.53 0.05 2.64
CA GLY A 181 13.67 1.44 2.17
C GLY A 181 14.69 2.21 3.00
N GLU A 182 15.18 3.31 2.46
CA GLU A 182 16.18 4.14 3.13
C GLU A 182 15.72 4.65 4.50
N SER A 183 16.67 5.09 5.32
CA SER A 183 16.34 5.72 6.60
C SER A 183 15.49 6.98 6.39
N GLY A 184 14.48 7.18 7.22
CA GLY A 184 13.61 8.37 7.14
C GLY A 184 12.53 8.33 6.06
N THR A 185 12.27 7.20 5.38
CA THR A 185 11.20 7.06 4.38
C THR A 185 9.81 6.82 4.97
N GLY A 186 9.71 6.43 6.28
CA GLY A 186 8.45 6.17 6.98
C GLY A 186 8.10 4.68 7.12
N LYS A 187 9.10 3.80 7.22
CA LYS A 187 8.90 2.35 7.42
C LYS A 187 8.08 2.02 8.67
N ASP A 188 8.31 2.75 9.74
CA ASP A 188 7.58 2.68 11.01
C ASP A 188 6.09 3.01 10.86
N LEU A 189 5.76 4.02 10.07
CA LEU A 189 4.38 4.38 9.77
C LEU A 189 3.66 3.28 8.96
N ILE A 190 4.33 2.65 7.99
CA ILE A 190 3.77 1.50 7.26
C ILE A 190 3.50 0.33 8.19
N ALA A 191 4.43 0.04 9.12
CA ALA A 191 4.24 -1.03 10.10
C ALA A 191 3.04 -0.74 11.01
N GLN A 192 2.92 0.50 11.52
CA GLN A 192 1.81 0.94 12.34
C GLN A 192 0.48 0.87 11.60
N GLU A 193 0.42 1.37 10.34
CA GLU A 193 -0.79 1.30 9.51
C GLU A 193 -1.19 -0.14 9.19
N THR A 194 -0.21 -1.02 8.92
CA THR A 194 -0.46 -2.46 8.72
C THR A 194 -1.15 -3.07 9.93
N HIS A 195 -0.72 -2.72 11.15
CA HIS A 195 -1.34 -3.17 12.39
C HIS A 195 -2.76 -2.59 12.56
N LEU A 196 -2.93 -1.26 12.39
CA LEU A 196 -4.20 -0.56 12.59
C LEU A 196 -5.32 -1.02 11.64
N ILE A 197 -4.96 -1.47 10.44
CA ILE A 197 -5.92 -2.01 9.45
C ILE A 197 -6.20 -3.50 9.69
N SER A 198 -5.35 -4.21 10.45
CA SER A 198 -5.45 -5.65 10.65
C SER A 198 -6.57 -6.07 11.59
N SER A 199 -6.84 -7.38 11.65
CA SER A 199 -7.72 -8.00 12.66
C SER A 199 -7.21 -7.79 14.09
N ARG A 200 -5.89 -7.55 14.26
CA ARG A 200 -5.21 -7.35 15.56
C ARG A 200 -5.13 -5.89 15.99
N ARG A 201 -5.82 -4.96 15.35
CA ARG A 201 -5.75 -3.49 15.57
C ARG A 201 -5.98 -3.04 17.02
N ASN A 202 -6.73 -3.80 17.79
CA ASN A 202 -7.03 -3.52 19.21
C ASN A 202 -6.12 -4.31 20.17
N GLN A 203 -5.15 -5.04 19.65
CA GLN A 203 -4.20 -5.86 20.40
C GLN A 203 -2.87 -5.11 20.54
N PRO A 204 -1.93 -5.58 21.37
CA PRO A 204 -0.64 -4.93 21.55
C PRO A 204 0.14 -4.75 20.24
N PHE A 205 0.72 -3.55 20.05
CA PHE A 205 1.72 -3.26 19.02
C PHE A 205 3.05 -2.97 19.71
N VAL A 206 3.95 -3.96 19.70
CA VAL A 206 5.22 -3.88 20.42
C VAL A 206 6.34 -3.59 19.44
N VAL A 207 7.07 -2.50 19.67
CA VAL A 207 8.18 -2.06 18.83
C VAL A 207 9.51 -2.41 19.48
N VAL A 208 10.42 -2.97 18.68
CA VAL A 208 11.81 -3.23 19.06
C VAL A 208 12.71 -2.71 17.95
N ASN A 209 13.54 -1.73 18.26
CA ASN A 209 14.58 -1.27 17.32
C ASN A 209 15.89 -2.01 17.62
N CYS A 210 16.31 -2.87 16.69
CA CYS A 210 17.47 -3.74 16.86
C CYS A 210 18.79 -2.98 16.86
N ALA A 211 18.86 -1.82 16.21
CA ALA A 211 20.05 -0.97 16.20
C ALA A 211 20.19 -0.08 17.44
N ALA A 212 19.06 0.25 18.11
CA ALA A 212 19.07 1.17 19.23
C ALA A 212 19.41 0.49 20.59
N ILE A 213 19.26 -0.83 20.67
CA ILE A 213 19.51 -1.60 21.90
C ILE A 213 20.91 -2.22 21.81
N PRO A 214 21.78 -2.02 22.84
CA PRO A 214 23.08 -2.69 22.86
C PRO A 214 22.95 -4.22 22.74
N GLU A 215 23.84 -4.85 21.96
CA GLU A 215 23.80 -6.30 21.69
C GLU A 215 23.63 -7.15 22.94
N ALA A 216 24.38 -6.84 24.01
CA ALA A 216 24.33 -7.55 25.28
C ALA A 216 22.95 -7.50 25.97
N LEU A 217 22.13 -6.50 25.64
CA LEU A 217 20.79 -6.34 26.24
C LEU A 217 19.67 -6.79 25.29
N LEU A 218 19.92 -6.79 23.99
CA LEU A 218 18.90 -7.08 22.98
C LEU A 218 18.26 -8.46 23.19
N GLU A 219 19.07 -9.46 23.54
CA GLU A 219 18.58 -10.79 23.82
C GLU A 219 17.61 -10.80 25.02
N SER A 220 18.02 -10.19 26.13
CA SER A 220 17.20 -10.12 27.35
C SER A 220 15.92 -9.28 27.16
N GLU A 221 15.96 -8.24 26.32
CA GLU A 221 14.78 -7.45 25.97
C GLU A 221 13.81 -8.26 25.09
N LEU A 222 14.29 -8.96 24.05
CA LEU A 222 13.46 -9.74 23.13
C LEU A 222 12.82 -10.94 23.81
N PHE A 223 13.62 -11.79 24.47
CA PHE A 223 13.19 -13.09 24.98
C PHE A 223 12.79 -13.06 26.46
N GLY A 224 13.26 -12.05 27.22
CA GLY A 224 13.09 -12.01 28.66
C GLY A 224 14.05 -12.94 29.38
N TYR A 225 14.03 -12.92 30.71
CA TYR A 225 14.93 -13.72 31.56
C TYR A 225 14.29 -14.14 32.87
N MET A 226 14.78 -15.23 33.41
CA MET A 226 14.45 -15.70 34.76
C MET A 226 15.38 -15.06 35.80
N LYS A 227 14.92 -14.99 37.03
CA LYS A 227 15.76 -14.58 38.14
C LYS A 227 17.02 -15.46 38.18
N GLY A 228 18.20 -14.85 38.29
CA GLY A 228 19.50 -15.55 38.36
C GLY A 228 20.08 -15.93 36.98
N ALA A 229 19.46 -15.54 35.87
CA ALA A 229 19.95 -15.87 34.51
C ALA A 229 21.33 -15.26 34.20
N PHE A 230 21.66 -14.13 34.80
CA PHE A 230 22.96 -13.47 34.72
C PHE A 230 23.21 -12.60 35.96
N THR A 231 24.44 -12.10 36.11
CA THR A 231 24.81 -11.19 37.21
C THR A 231 23.99 -9.90 37.13
N GLY A 232 23.10 -9.67 38.12
CA GLY A 232 22.15 -8.53 38.11
C GLY A 232 20.70 -8.90 37.81
N ALA A 233 20.38 -10.13 37.45
CA ALA A 233 19.01 -10.61 37.24
C ALA A 233 18.30 -10.88 38.59
N ILE A 234 17.98 -9.81 39.34
CA ILE A 234 17.35 -9.87 40.65
C ILE A 234 15.91 -10.40 40.60
N GLN A 235 15.20 -10.07 39.53
CA GLN A 235 13.82 -10.48 39.24
C GLN A 235 13.69 -11.05 37.84
N SER A 236 12.67 -11.85 37.59
CA SER A 236 12.34 -12.31 36.23
C SER A 236 11.69 -11.18 35.43
N LYS A 237 12.00 -11.07 34.12
CA LYS A 237 11.43 -10.10 33.20
C LYS A 237 10.81 -10.80 31.99
N ILE A 238 9.61 -10.39 31.63
CA ILE A 238 8.93 -10.83 30.41
C ILE A 238 9.57 -10.11 29.19
N GLY A 239 9.88 -10.88 28.14
CA GLY A 239 10.44 -10.35 26.90
C GLY A 239 9.40 -9.67 26.00
N ARG A 240 9.88 -8.84 25.07
CA ARG A 240 9.05 -8.09 24.12
C ARG A 240 8.22 -9.00 23.21
N ILE A 241 8.76 -10.16 22.81
CA ILE A 241 8.03 -11.14 22.00
C ILE A 241 6.81 -11.66 22.77
N HIS A 242 6.97 -12.02 24.04
CA HIS A 242 5.85 -12.46 24.88
C HIS A 242 4.85 -11.31 25.14
N ALA A 243 5.33 -10.07 25.34
CA ALA A 243 4.48 -8.90 25.52
C ALA A 243 3.62 -8.59 24.26
N ALA A 244 4.03 -9.05 23.09
CA ALA A 244 3.29 -8.92 21.83
C ALA A 244 2.26 -10.06 21.62
N HIS A 245 2.08 -10.98 22.58
CA HIS A 245 1.16 -12.11 22.44
C HIS A 245 -0.26 -11.66 22.12
N GLY A 246 -0.90 -12.29 21.11
CA GLY A 246 -2.18 -11.92 20.54
C GLY A 246 -2.13 -10.71 19.58
N GLY A 247 -1.01 -9.98 19.55
CA GLY A 247 -0.85 -8.72 18.83
C GLY A 247 0.18 -8.78 17.70
N THR A 248 0.94 -7.70 17.56
CA THR A 248 1.95 -7.51 16.50
C THR A 248 3.29 -7.08 17.10
N LEU A 249 4.35 -7.74 16.69
CA LEU A 249 5.74 -7.37 16.98
C LEU A 249 6.32 -6.65 15.76
N PHE A 250 6.79 -5.43 15.94
CA PHE A 250 7.52 -4.68 14.93
C PHE A 250 9.02 -4.70 15.26
N LEU A 251 9.82 -5.32 14.39
CA LEU A 251 11.28 -5.39 14.47
C LEU A 251 11.86 -4.37 13.51
N ASP A 252 12.26 -3.20 14.03
CA ASP A 252 12.88 -2.15 13.23
C ASP A 252 14.39 -2.41 13.14
N GLU A 253 14.97 -2.07 11.99
CA GLU A 253 16.37 -2.30 11.60
C GLU A 253 16.83 -3.75 11.87
N ILE A 254 16.01 -4.71 11.40
CA ILE A 254 16.29 -6.15 11.57
C ILE A 254 17.63 -6.59 10.99
N GLY A 255 18.13 -5.87 9.97
CA GLY A 255 19.44 -6.11 9.40
C GLY A 255 20.60 -5.98 10.38
N ASP A 256 20.45 -5.18 11.43
CA ASP A 256 21.47 -4.95 12.45
C ASP A 256 21.38 -5.93 13.63
N MET A 257 20.51 -6.96 13.51
CA MET A 257 20.40 -7.99 14.52
C MET A 257 21.67 -8.85 14.58
N PRO A 258 22.29 -9.04 15.78
CA PRO A 258 23.47 -9.88 15.95
C PRO A 258 23.23 -11.32 15.48
N HIS A 259 24.22 -11.91 14.80
CA HIS A 259 24.10 -13.24 14.20
C HIS A 259 23.64 -14.34 15.16
N PRO A 260 24.06 -14.40 16.46
CA PRO A 260 23.58 -15.40 17.41
C PRO A 260 22.06 -15.30 17.66
N LEU A 261 21.49 -14.08 17.60
CA LEU A 261 20.06 -13.86 17.85
C LEU A 261 19.18 -14.19 16.63
N GLN A 262 19.76 -14.16 15.44
CA GLN A 262 19.03 -14.49 14.20
C GLN A 262 18.48 -15.94 14.23
N SER A 263 19.25 -16.90 14.80
CA SER A 263 18.79 -18.29 14.94
C SER A 263 17.63 -18.44 15.94
N LYS A 264 17.63 -17.63 17.01
CA LYS A 264 16.54 -17.62 17.99
C LYS A 264 15.27 -16.98 17.44
N ILE A 265 15.40 -15.92 16.67
CA ILE A 265 14.27 -15.29 15.97
C ILE A 265 13.72 -16.23 14.90
N LEU A 266 14.56 -16.93 14.14
CA LEU A 266 14.09 -17.93 13.18
C LEU A 266 13.24 -19.00 13.87
N ARG A 267 13.71 -19.58 14.97
CA ARG A 267 12.94 -20.57 15.74
C ARG A 267 11.60 -20.01 16.21
N PHE A 268 11.58 -18.77 16.70
CA PHE A 268 10.33 -18.08 17.07
C PHE A 268 9.38 -17.93 15.87
N LEU A 269 9.88 -17.51 14.69
CA LEU A 269 9.06 -17.34 13.48
C LEU A 269 8.51 -18.66 12.94
N GLU A 270 9.20 -19.78 13.14
CA GLU A 270 8.79 -21.10 12.65
C GLU A 270 7.84 -21.81 13.59
N GLN A 271 8.14 -21.81 14.89
CA GLN A 271 7.46 -22.64 15.88
C GLN A 271 6.46 -21.84 16.73
N GLY A 272 6.56 -20.51 16.76
CA GLY A 272 5.77 -19.68 17.66
C GLY A 272 6.18 -19.88 19.13
N GLU A 273 7.42 -20.31 19.39
CA GLU A 273 7.91 -20.61 20.72
C GLU A 273 9.04 -19.67 21.14
N VAL A 274 9.04 -19.29 22.41
CA VAL A 274 10.02 -18.39 23.02
C VAL A 274 10.57 -19.02 24.31
N GLN A 275 11.87 -19.07 24.43
CA GLN A 275 12.56 -19.51 25.63
C GLN A 275 13.22 -18.33 26.32
N ARG A 276 12.95 -18.12 27.61
CA ARG A 276 13.59 -17.08 28.42
C ARG A 276 15.03 -17.45 28.78
N LEU A 277 15.91 -16.46 28.92
CA LEU A 277 17.27 -16.67 29.36
C LEU A 277 17.25 -17.28 30.76
N GLY A 278 18.05 -18.31 30.97
CA GLY A 278 18.14 -19.05 32.27
C GLY A 278 16.92 -19.91 32.57
N GLY A 279 15.96 -20.02 31.66
CA GLY A 279 14.79 -20.91 31.74
C GLY A 279 14.86 -22.07 30.76
N ASN A 280 14.18 -23.17 31.08
CA ASN A 280 14.07 -24.35 30.19
C ASN A 280 12.69 -24.46 29.54
N ASP A 281 11.75 -23.61 29.96
CA ASP A 281 10.36 -23.67 29.47
C ASP A 281 10.22 -22.98 28.13
N ASN A 282 9.65 -23.66 27.12
CA ASN A 282 9.22 -23.08 25.88
C ASN A 282 7.82 -22.51 26.06
N LEU A 283 7.70 -21.19 25.91
CA LEU A 283 6.42 -20.48 25.95
C LEU A 283 5.87 -20.33 24.53
N LYS A 284 4.69 -20.87 24.27
CA LYS A 284 4.01 -20.71 23.00
C LYS A 284 3.35 -19.33 22.91
N VAL A 285 3.63 -18.60 21.86
CA VAL A 285 3.09 -17.25 21.61
C VAL A 285 2.48 -17.16 20.21
N ASP A 286 1.38 -16.43 20.10
CA ASP A 286 0.75 -16.09 18.84
C ASP A 286 1.04 -14.62 18.57
N VAL A 287 1.96 -14.33 17.63
CA VAL A 287 2.44 -12.97 17.35
C VAL A 287 2.59 -12.80 15.85
N ARG A 288 1.92 -11.77 15.29
CA ARG A 288 2.19 -11.33 13.94
C ARG A 288 3.49 -10.54 13.90
N VAL A 289 4.38 -10.82 12.92
CA VAL A 289 5.67 -10.12 12.81
C VAL A 289 5.68 -9.20 11.60
N ILE A 290 6.11 -7.96 11.83
CA ILE A 290 6.48 -6.99 10.81
C ILE A 290 7.94 -6.62 11.05
N ALA A 291 8.79 -6.75 10.05
CA ALA A 291 10.20 -6.37 10.12
C ALA A 291 10.50 -5.21 9.17
N ALA A 292 11.40 -4.32 9.56
CA ALA A 292 11.86 -3.23 8.71
C ALA A 292 13.38 -3.15 8.68
N THR A 293 13.93 -2.68 7.56
CA THR A 293 15.37 -2.44 7.42
C THR A 293 15.68 -1.43 6.32
N ASN A 294 16.76 -0.68 6.49
CA ASN A 294 17.37 0.15 5.46
C ASN A 294 18.52 -0.60 4.73
N SER A 295 18.91 -1.76 5.25
CA SER A 295 20.00 -2.56 4.70
C SER A 295 19.53 -3.48 3.57
N ASP A 296 20.41 -3.72 2.59
CA ASP A 296 20.21 -4.79 1.61
C ASP A 296 20.53 -6.15 2.25
N LEU A 297 19.46 -6.83 2.72
CA LEU A 297 19.60 -8.13 3.39
C LEU A 297 20.20 -9.19 2.48
N LYS A 298 19.98 -9.14 1.15
CA LYS A 298 20.56 -10.12 0.21
C LYS A 298 22.09 -10.00 0.19
N LYS A 299 22.61 -8.77 0.14
CA LYS A 299 24.07 -8.53 0.24
C LYS A 299 24.61 -8.97 1.59
N ARG A 300 23.86 -8.73 2.68
CA ARG A 300 24.29 -9.21 4.02
C ARG A 300 24.29 -10.74 4.11
N VAL A 301 23.42 -11.43 3.41
CA VAL A 301 23.45 -12.90 3.29
C VAL A 301 24.69 -13.36 2.54
N GLU A 302 24.99 -12.75 1.39
CA GLU A 302 26.21 -13.03 0.63
C GLU A 302 27.49 -12.80 1.47
N GLN A 303 27.48 -11.81 2.34
CA GLN A 303 28.57 -11.47 3.25
C GLN A 303 28.58 -12.30 4.54
N GLN A 304 27.67 -13.26 4.69
CA GLN A 304 27.50 -14.11 5.89
C GLN A 304 27.20 -13.30 7.20
N GLN A 305 26.71 -12.08 7.06
CA GLN A 305 26.28 -11.22 8.18
C GLN A 305 24.83 -11.44 8.55
N PHE A 306 24.04 -12.02 7.64
CA PHE A 306 22.63 -12.36 7.85
C PHE A 306 22.35 -13.77 7.36
N ARG A 307 21.55 -14.53 8.09
CA ARG A 307 21.21 -15.91 7.71
C ARG A 307 20.21 -15.94 6.56
N GLU A 308 20.48 -16.79 5.60
CA GLU A 308 19.63 -16.97 4.41
C GLU A 308 18.24 -17.51 4.78
N ASP A 309 18.17 -18.48 5.70
CA ASP A 309 16.90 -19.07 6.17
C ASP A 309 16.00 -18.02 6.84
N LEU A 310 16.58 -17.16 7.68
CA LEU A 310 15.86 -16.07 8.31
C LEU A 310 15.37 -15.03 7.26
N TYR A 311 16.20 -14.71 6.27
CA TYR A 311 15.81 -13.81 5.19
C TYR A 311 14.53 -14.29 4.48
N TYR A 312 14.49 -15.56 4.04
CA TYR A 312 13.30 -16.09 3.37
C TYR A 312 12.07 -16.15 4.28
N ARG A 313 12.26 -16.37 5.57
CA ARG A 313 11.15 -16.38 6.54
C ARG A 313 10.59 -14.97 6.82
N LEU A 314 11.41 -13.94 6.74
CA LEU A 314 11.00 -12.54 6.87
C LEU A 314 10.41 -12.00 5.55
N ALA A 315 10.98 -12.35 4.41
CA ALA A 315 10.64 -11.81 3.10
C ALA A 315 9.42 -12.49 2.43
N ILE A 316 8.45 -13.00 3.22
CA ILE A 316 7.23 -13.61 2.70
C ILE A 316 6.41 -12.57 1.94
N PHE A 317 6.24 -11.37 2.49
CA PHE A 317 5.56 -10.27 1.81
C PHE A 317 6.41 -8.99 1.91
N PRO A 318 7.23 -8.70 0.88
CA PRO A 318 8.07 -7.51 0.87
C PRO A 318 7.27 -6.27 0.43
N ILE A 319 7.47 -5.14 1.15
CA ILE A 319 6.99 -3.82 0.80
C ILE A 319 8.20 -2.89 0.72
N HIS A 320 8.45 -2.32 -0.46
CA HIS A 320 9.52 -1.35 -0.66
C HIS A 320 8.98 0.07 -0.61
N LEU A 321 9.58 0.91 0.25
CA LEU A 321 9.30 2.35 0.30
C LEU A 321 10.32 3.11 -0.54
N PRO A 322 9.85 3.93 -1.49
CA PRO A 322 10.75 4.74 -2.31
C PRO A 322 11.42 5.83 -1.48
N SER A 323 12.66 6.17 -1.85
CA SER A 323 13.34 7.36 -1.35
C SER A 323 12.61 8.63 -1.77
N LEU A 324 12.83 9.75 -1.05
CA LEU A 324 12.13 11.01 -1.36
C LEU A 324 12.51 11.57 -2.74
N ARG A 325 13.76 11.33 -3.19
CA ARG A 325 14.22 11.70 -4.54
C ARG A 325 13.53 10.94 -5.68
N GLU A 326 12.93 9.78 -5.41
CA GLU A 326 12.14 9.01 -6.39
C GLU A 326 10.66 9.44 -6.41
N ARG A 327 10.29 10.37 -5.51
CA ARG A 327 8.92 10.90 -5.36
C ARG A 327 8.90 12.40 -5.07
N LEU A 328 9.68 13.17 -5.81
CA LEU A 328 9.79 14.62 -5.62
C LEU A 328 8.44 15.35 -5.75
N SER A 329 7.46 14.78 -6.46
CA SER A 329 6.09 15.26 -6.49
C SER A 329 5.40 15.30 -5.13
N ASP A 330 5.86 14.50 -4.15
CA ASP A 330 5.29 14.47 -2.82
C ASP A 330 5.91 15.50 -1.87
N VAL A 331 7.00 16.18 -2.30
CA VAL A 331 7.73 17.16 -1.44
C VAL A 331 6.83 18.31 -1.04
N GLU A 332 6.01 18.84 -1.92
CA GLU A 332 5.08 19.92 -1.65
C GLU A 332 4.02 19.51 -0.60
N ASP A 333 3.34 18.38 -0.83
CA ASP A 333 2.33 17.85 0.09
C ASP A 333 2.92 17.60 1.50
N LEU A 334 4.14 17.05 1.56
CA LEU A 334 4.86 16.79 2.80
C LEU A 334 5.27 18.10 3.50
N ALA A 335 5.78 19.06 2.75
CA ALA A 335 6.16 20.36 3.30
C ALA A 335 4.95 21.08 3.89
N LEU A 336 3.83 21.14 3.16
CA LEU A 336 2.58 21.75 3.64
C LEU A 336 2.06 21.05 4.89
N HIS A 337 2.09 19.71 4.93
CA HIS A 337 1.71 18.96 6.11
C HIS A 337 2.56 19.29 7.33
N PHE A 338 3.88 19.44 7.17
CA PHE A 338 4.75 19.82 8.28
C PHE A 338 4.58 21.29 8.69
N ILE A 339 4.32 22.20 7.73
CA ILE A 339 3.99 23.59 8.03
C ILE A 339 2.69 23.68 8.83
N GLU A 340 1.65 22.94 8.45
CA GLU A 340 0.40 22.89 9.22
C GLU A 340 0.65 22.43 10.66
N LYS A 341 1.53 21.46 10.82
CA LYS A 341 1.86 20.88 12.13
C LYS A 341 2.68 21.83 13.02
N TYR A 342 3.64 22.57 12.46
CA TYR A 342 4.61 23.37 13.21
C TYR A 342 4.43 24.88 13.03
N GLY A 343 3.91 25.36 11.90
CA GLY A 343 3.99 26.74 11.45
C GLY A 343 2.79 27.64 11.72
N ARG A 344 1.71 27.17 12.36
CA ARG A 344 0.54 27.97 12.81
C ARG A 344 0.10 29.09 11.84
N GLY A 345 -0.19 28.76 10.58
CA GLY A 345 -0.67 29.72 9.58
C GLY A 345 0.42 30.37 8.72
N VAL A 346 1.63 29.87 8.80
CA VAL A 346 2.73 30.24 7.89
C VAL A 346 2.51 29.59 6.52
N THR A 347 2.76 30.33 5.44
CA THR A 347 2.69 29.85 4.05
C THR A 347 4.09 29.52 3.51
N LEU A 348 4.17 28.78 2.42
CA LEU A 348 5.41 28.43 1.72
C LEU A 348 5.51 29.26 0.43
N SER A 349 6.59 30.02 0.24
CA SER A 349 6.82 30.74 -1.01
C SER A 349 7.19 29.79 -2.15
N GLN A 350 6.95 30.22 -3.40
CA GLN A 350 7.28 29.42 -4.58
C GLN A 350 8.80 29.19 -4.71
N GLU A 351 9.61 30.18 -4.34
CA GLU A 351 11.06 30.07 -4.35
C GLU A 351 11.56 29.05 -3.32
N ALA A 352 10.96 29.04 -2.12
CA ALA A 352 11.28 28.04 -1.11
C ALA A 352 10.90 26.63 -1.57
N LEU A 353 9.74 26.46 -2.22
CA LEU A 353 9.33 25.18 -2.79
C LEU A 353 10.31 24.69 -3.85
N GLN A 354 10.80 25.56 -4.74
CA GLN A 354 11.81 25.21 -5.74
C GLN A 354 13.10 24.72 -5.09
N VAL A 355 13.57 25.36 -4.03
CA VAL A 355 14.77 24.90 -3.29
C VAL A 355 14.53 23.50 -2.71
N LEU A 356 13.37 23.25 -2.11
CA LEU A 356 13.01 21.94 -1.56
C LEU A 356 12.95 20.85 -2.65
N GLN A 357 12.42 21.14 -3.84
CA GLN A 357 12.29 20.20 -4.94
C GLN A 357 13.64 19.89 -5.64
N GLN A 358 14.63 20.78 -5.56
CA GLN A 358 15.94 20.57 -6.14
C GLN A 358 16.89 19.76 -5.26
N HIS A 359 16.58 19.61 -3.98
CA HIS A 359 17.45 18.89 -3.04
C HIS A 359 17.30 17.37 -3.17
N SER A 360 18.38 16.63 -2.94
CA SER A 360 18.43 15.16 -3.10
C SER A 360 17.88 14.35 -1.94
N TRP A 361 17.67 14.97 -0.78
CA TRP A 361 17.08 14.40 0.43
C TRP A 361 17.72 13.09 0.92
N PRO A 362 19.03 13.07 1.23
CA PRO A 362 19.69 11.86 1.73
C PRO A 362 19.08 11.33 3.03
N GLY A 363 18.52 12.19 3.89
CA GLY A 363 17.78 11.82 5.10
C GLY A 363 16.25 11.68 4.88
N ASN A 364 15.81 11.72 3.60
CA ASN A 364 14.43 11.51 3.20
C ASN A 364 13.42 12.45 3.92
N VAL A 365 12.25 11.92 4.28
CA VAL A 365 11.18 12.68 4.95
C VAL A 365 11.60 13.19 6.33
N ARG A 366 12.52 12.48 7.01
CA ARG A 366 13.05 12.93 8.30
C ARG A 366 13.85 14.23 8.14
N GLU A 367 14.66 14.34 7.11
CA GLU A 367 15.44 15.54 6.79
C GLU A 367 14.52 16.70 6.36
N LEU A 368 13.56 16.43 5.47
CA LEU A 368 12.57 17.42 5.04
C LEU A 368 11.79 17.97 6.24
N ARG A 369 11.30 17.10 7.13
CA ARG A 369 10.62 17.52 8.35
C ARG A 369 11.46 18.46 9.18
N ASN A 370 12.75 18.12 9.42
CA ASN A 370 13.64 18.94 10.22
C ASN A 370 13.96 20.29 9.53
N ALA A 371 14.08 20.30 8.19
CA ALA A 371 14.29 21.54 7.41
C ALA A 371 13.07 22.47 7.54
N ILE A 372 11.85 21.94 7.39
CA ILE A 372 10.62 22.74 7.55
C ILE A 372 10.45 23.22 8.99
N GLU A 373 10.70 22.38 9.99
CA GLU A 373 10.64 22.79 11.41
C GLU A 373 11.61 23.93 11.72
N ARG A 374 12.86 23.85 11.21
CA ARG A 374 13.82 24.97 11.31
C ARG A 374 13.32 26.23 10.61
N ALA A 375 12.80 26.08 9.39
CA ALA A 375 12.29 27.20 8.61
C ALA A 375 11.13 27.92 9.34
N THR A 376 10.20 27.18 9.97
CA THR A 376 9.10 27.78 10.74
C THR A 376 9.60 28.57 11.96
N ILE A 377 10.71 28.14 12.58
CA ILE A 377 11.34 28.89 13.69
C ILE A 377 12.00 30.18 13.16
N LEU A 378 12.70 30.09 12.01
CA LEU A 378 13.43 31.22 11.44
C LEU A 378 12.51 32.34 10.91
N VAL A 379 11.31 31.99 10.45
CA VAL A 379 10.31 32.97 10.03
C VAL A 379 9.89 33.88 11.20
N GLY A 380 9.97 33.40 12.45
CA GLY A 380 9.63 34.21 13.64
C GLY A 380 8.18 34.70 13.61
N ASN A 381 8.01 36.05 13.55
CA ASN A 381 6.69 36.70 13.45
C ASN A 381 6.20 36.90 12.01
N GLY A 382 6.95 36.41 11.02
CA GLY A 382 6.55 36.45 9.62
C GLY A 382 5.46 35.43 9.30
N ASN A 383 4.81 35.61 8.16
CA ASN A 383 3.72 34.71 7.70
C ASN A 383 4.12 33.80 6.52
N GLU A 384 5.39 33.88 6.07
CA GLU A 384 5.82 33.18 4.86
C GLU A 384 7.24 32.61 4.98
N ILE A 385 7.41 31.32 4.65
CA ILE A 385 8.72 30.68 4.52
C ILE A 385 9.28 31.03 3.15
N LYS A 386 10.38 31.77 3.11
CA LYS A 386 11.13 32.13 1.90
C LYS A 386 12.33 31.20 1.72
N ALA A 387 12.97 31.23 0.53
CA ALA A 387 14.15 30.44 0.23
C ALA A 387 15.28 30.62 1.25
N GLU A 388 15.48 31.83 1.78
CA GLU A 388 16.50 32.15 2.81
C GLU A 388 16.28 31.45 4.16
N HIS A 389 15.05 31.02 4.46
CA HIS A 389 14.73 30.27 5.67
C HIS A 389 14.99 28.76 5.52
N ILE A 390 15.20 28.25 4.28
CA ILE A 390 15.47 26.84 4.03
C ILE A 390 16.97 26.60 4.21
N ILE A 391 17.32 25.98 5.33
CA ILE A 391 18.69 25.51 5.62
C ILE A 391 18.72 23.98 5.44
N LEU A 392 19.37 23.53 4.39
CA LEU A 392 19.52 22.13 4.01
C LEU A 392 20.77 21.49 4.61
#